data_d44aac971ddbc2d2cafd02a8c4b2bba4
#
_entry.id   d44aac971ddbc2d2cafd02a8c4b2bba4
#
_cell.length_a   1.000
_cell.length_b   1.000
_cell.length_c   1.000
_cell.angle_alpha   90.00
_cell.angle_beta   90.00
_cell.angle_gamma   90.00
#
_symmetry.space_group_name_H-M   'P 1'
#
loop_
_entity.id
_entity.type
_entity.pdbx_description
1 polymer ?
#
loop_
_entity_poly.entity_id
_entity_poly.type
_entity_poly.pdbx_seq_one_letter_code
_entity_poly.pdbx_strand_id
1 'polypeptide(L)'
;MQLNCHRSIRRALATATASLIGASPLQAAGAGHSETSVLLYSERDRIRATEIVYSLQRSLNNGDRLSLRLTYDGLTGASPTGGSPSKQAQTVTRPSGGSTVVVPAGQIPRDENFSDTRFAAQFGLARRLSLNTEAMVGISGSSEHDYKSLGLNGGLVFDFHDLK
;
A
#
# COMPACT_ATOMS: atom_id res chain seq x y z
N MET A 1 -36.84 -7.92 -15.06
CA MET A 1 -36.44 -6.85 -14.13
C MET A 1 -34.93 -6.94 -13.87
N GLN A 2 -34.07 -6.68 -14.89
CA GLN A 2 -32.62 -7.00 -14.87
C GLN A 2 -31.76 -5.95 -15.56
N LEU A 3 -32.00 -4.65 -15.42
CA LEU A 3 -31.26 -3.63 -16.19
C LEU A 3 -30.66 -2.48 -15.36
N ASN A 4 -30.73 -2.51 -14.03
CA ASN A 4 -30.19 -1.40 -13.22
C ASN A 4 -28.84 -1.69 -12.52
N CYS A 5 -28.35 -2.93 -12.54
CA CYS A 5 -27.10 -3.30 -11.85
C CYS A 5 -25.83 -2.81 -12.59
N HIS A 6 -25.84 -2.81 -13.92
CA HIS A 6 -24.68 -2.38 -14.72
C HIS A 6 -24.37 -0.88 -14.68
N ARG A 7 -25.38 -0.04 -14.44
CA ARG A 7 -25.17 1.42 -14.34
C ARG A 7 -24.55 1.84 -13.00
N SER A 8 -24.85 1.11 -11.93
CA SER A 8 -24.28 1.38 -10.61
C SER A 8 -22.81 0.99 -10.54
N ILE A 9 -22.43 -0.13 -11.13
CA ILE A 9 -21.04 -0.61 -11.17
C ILE A 9 -20.13 0.32 -12.00
N ARG A 10 -20.63 0.81 -13.14
CA ARG A 10 -19.88 1.78 -13.96
C ARG A 10 -19.68 3.12 -13.26
N ARG A 11 -20.65 3.58 -12.46
CA ARG A 11 -20.52 4.81 -11.66
C ARG A 11 -19.62 4.61 -10.46
N ALA A 12 -19.64 3.45 -9.82
CA ALA A 12 -18.72 3.11 -8.73
C ALA A 12 -17.26 2.98 -9.23
N LEU A 13 -17.04 2.35 -10.40
CA LEU A 13 -15.72 2.31 -11.02
C LEU A 13 -15.24 3.71 -11.47
N ALA A 14 -16.11 4.55 -11.99
CA ALA A 14 -15.74 5.90 -12.42
C ALA A 14 -15.39 6.82 -11.25
N THR A 15 -15.99 6.62 -10.07
CA THR A 15 -15.59 7.34 -8.85
C THR A 15 -14.30 6.81 -8.23
N ALA A 16 -14.01 5.53 -8.36
CA ALA A 16 -12.77 4.93 -7.86
C ALA A 16 -11.53 5.33 -8.71
N THR A 17 -11.72 5.58 -10.01
CA THR A 17 -10.63 5.99 -10.92
C THR A 17 -10.35 7.49 -10.94
N ALA A 18 -11.25 8.33 -10.40
CA ALA A 18 -11.10 9.80 -10.47
C ALA A 18 -10.22 10.39 -9.36
N SER A 19 -9.73 9.61 -8.40
CA SER A 19 -8.94 10.09 -7.28
C SER A 19 -7.44 9.76 -7.34
N LEU A 20 -6.94 9.37 -8.51
CA LEU A 20 -5.49 9.29 -8.73
C LEU A 20 -4.99 10.71 -9.05
N ILE A 21 -4.83 11.52 -8.02
CA ILE A 21 -4.19 12.83 -8.16
C ILE A 21 -2.69 12.57 -8.20
N GLY A 22 -2.16 12.44 -9.39
CA GLY A 22 -0.71 12.47 -9.61
C GLY A 22 -0.20 13.86 -9.22
N ALA A 23 0.47 13.96 -8.08
CA ALA A 23 1.21 15.16 -7.75
C ALA A 23 2.34 15.29 -8.77
N SER A 24 2.42 16.44 -9.44
CA SER A 24 3.51 16.74 -10.35
C SER A 24 4.86 16.59 -9.66
N PRO A 25 5.89 16.02 -10.29
CA PRO A 25 7.21 15.90 -9.69
C PRO A 25 7.73 17.30 -9.33
N LEU A 26 7.98 17.53 -8.04
CA LEU A 26 8.75 18.69 -7.63
C LEU A 26 10.20 18.46 -8.08
N GLN A 27 10.59 19.06 -9.20
CA GLN A 27 11.97 19.08 -9.63
C GLN A 27 12.76 19.99 -8.68
N ALA A 28 13.41 19.39 -7.69
CA ALA A 28 14.45 20.09 -6.93
C ALA A 28 15.66 20.29 -7.83
N ALA A 29 16.19 21.51 -7.84
CA ALA A 29 17.39 21.90 -8.57
C ALA A 29 18.62 21.14 -8.03
N GLY A 30 18.93 20.01 -8.63
CA GLY A 30 19.98 19.07 -8.30
C GLY A 30 19.54 17.70 -8.80
N ALA A 31 20.43 16.83 -9.25
CA ALA A 31 20.12 15.55 -9.89
C ALA A 31 19.26 14.61 -9.00
N GLY A 32 18.06 15.03 -8.62
CA GLY A 32 17.11 14.33 -7.77
C GLY A 32 15.68 14.39 -8.32
N HIS A 33 14.92 13.31 -8.12
CA HIS A 33 13.52 13.19 -8.47
C HIS A 33 12.73 12.83 -7.21
N SER A 34 11.62 13.56 -6.96
CA SER A 34 10.68 13.21 -5.91
C SER A 34 9.25 13.12 -6.46
N GLU A 35 8.52 12.17 -5.96
CA GLU A 35 7.14 11.90 -6.35
C GLU A 35 6.30 11.62 -5.11
N THR A 36 5.09 12.15 -5.11
CA THR A 36 4.08 11.83 -4.08
C THR A 36 2.82 11.36 -4.77
N SER A 37 2.32 10.20 -4.40
CA SER A 37 1.02 9.71 -4.84
C SER A 37 0.08 9.55 -3.65
N VAL A 38 -1.20 9.85 -3.87
CA VAL A 38 -2.27 9.70 -2.87
C VAL A 38 -3.40 8.92 -3.51
N LEU A 39 -3.78 7.81 -2.89
CA LEU A 39 -4.96 7.04 -3.22
C LEU A 39 -6.00 7.24 -2.13
N LEU A 40 -7.18 7.66 -2.53
CA LEU A 40 -8.37 7.70 -1.67
C LEU A 40 -9.44 6.81 -2.27
N TYR A 41 -9.83 5.79 -1.54
CA TYR A 41 -10.90 4.89 -1.93
C TYR A 41 -12.00 4.91 -0.88
N SER A 42 -13.25 4.93 -1.31
CA SER A 42 -14.40 4.85 -0.40
C SER A 42 -15.52 4.07 -1.07
N GLU A 43 -15.99 3.03 -0.39
CA GLU A 43 -17.18 2.27 -0.72
C GLU A 43 -18.21 2.50 0.37
N ARG A 44 -19.43 2.89 -0.04
CA ARG A 44 -20.51 3.22 0.91
C ARG A 44 -20.82 2.02 1.80
N ASP A 45 -20.89 2.24 3.10
CA ASP A 45 -21.24 1.26 4.14
C ASP A 45 -20.30 0.02 4.18
N ARG A 46 -19.08 0.14 3.62
CA ARG A 46 -18.10 -0.94 3.60
C ARG A 46 -16.73 -0.50 4.04
N ILE A 47 -15.97 0.15 3.17
CA ILE A 47 -14.54 0.37 3.41
C ILE A 47 -14.10 1.75 2.93
N ARG A 48 -13.14 2.33 3.65
CA ARG A 48 -12.36 3.48 3.21
C ARG A 48 -10.90 3.11 3.28
N ALA A 49 -10.17 3.40 2.21
CA ALA A 49 -8.73 3.23 2.16
C ALA A 49 -8.08 4.55 1.78
N THR A 50 -6.98 4.84 2.45
CA THR A 50 -6.10 5.97 2.15
C THR A 50 -4.69 5.43 2.04
N GLU A 51 -4.04 5.68 0.91
CA GLU A 51 -2.63 5.37 0.73
C GLU A 51 -1.88 6.63 0.32
N ILE A 52 -0.77 6.90 0.97
CA ILE A 52 0.15 7.98 0.63
C ILE A 52 1.52 7.36 0.43
N VAL A 53 2.08 7.54 -0.76
CA VAL A 53 3.43 7.10 -1.10
C VAL A 53 4.26 8.31 -1.46
N TYR A 54 5.37 8.48 -0.76
CA TYR A 54 6.42 9.43 -1.11
C TYR A 54 7.66 8.68 -1.57
N SER A 55 8.18 9.03 -2.73
CA SER A 55 9.40 8.47 -3.30
C SER A 55 10.39 9.60 -3.58
N LEU A 56 11.65 9.39 -3.21
CA LEU A 56 12.75 10.29 -3.51
C LEU A 56 13.91 9.47 -4.08
N GLN A 57 14.44 9.91 -5.21
CA GLN A 57 15.68 9.42 -5.78
C GLN A 57 16.65 10.59 -5.94
N ARG A 58 17.88 10.43 -5.52
CA ARG A 58 18.93 11.44 -5.62
C ARG A 58 20.23 10.85 -6.08
N SER A 59 20.79 11.41 -7.14
CA SER A 59 22.14 11.13 -7.58
C SER A 59 23.12 11.92 -6.73
N LEU A 60 24.19 11.26 -6.31
CA LEU A 60 25.31 11.85 -5.57
C LEU A 60 26.44 12.23 -6.54
N ASN A 61 27.33 13.13 -6.09
CA ASN A 61 28.42 13.64 -6.93
C ASN A 61 29.43 12.56 -7.38
N ASN A 62 29.48 11.43 -6.68
CA ASN A 62 30.31 10.27 -7.01
C ASN A 62 29.64 9.26 -7.96
N GLY A 63 28.44 9.57 -8.46
CA GLY A 63 27.65 8.69 -9.33
C GLY A 63 26.79 7.66 -8.59
N ASP A 64 26.84 7.62 -7.26
CA ASP A 64 25.93 6.79 -6.45
C ASP A 64 24.50 7.34 -6.50
N ARG A 65 23.51 6.49 -6.30
CA ARG A 65 22.10 6.87 -6.22
C ARG A 65 21.52 6.46 -4.86
N LEU A 66 20.89 7.42 -4.21
CA LEU A 66 20.06 7.19 -3.03
C LEU A 66 18.61 7.09 -3.43
N SER A 67 17.89 6.17 -2.80
CA SER A 67 16.45 6.05 -2.90
C SER A 67 15.83 6.01 -1.51
N LEU A 68 14.72 6.72 -1.35
CA LEU A 68 13.86 6.67 -0.17
C LEU A 68 12.43 6.48 -0.64
N ARG A 69 11.71 5.55 -0.02
CA ARG A 69 10.27 5.39 -0.18
C ARG A 69 9.61 5.32 1.18
N LEU A 70 8.62 6.18 1.39
CA LEU A 70 7.77 6.19 2.56
C LEU A 70 6.35 5.86 2.12
N THR A 71 5.69 4.98 2.84
CA THR A 71 4.31 4.58 2.57
C THR A 71 3.50 4.66 3.85
N TYR A 72 2.35 5.28 3.75
CA TYR A 72 1.30 5.27 4.76
C TYR A 72 0.05 4.65 4.15
N ASP A 73 -0.48 3.63 4.79
CA ASP A 73 -1.75 2.99 4.45
C ASP A 73 -2.70 3.08 5.65
N GLY A 74 -3.90 3.55 5.41
CA GLY A 74 -4.98 3.53 6.38
C GLY A 74 -6.20 2.84 5.80
N LEU A 75 -6.73 1.85 6.50
CA LEU A 75 -7.89 1.09 6.13
C LEU A 75 -8.92 1.13 7.24
N THR A 76 -10.12 1.60 6.96
CA THR A 76 -11.21 1.65 7.93
C THR A 76 -12.51 1.18 7.31
N GLY A 77 -13.41 0.61 8.09
CA GLY A 77 -14.73 0.22 7.61
C GLY A 77 -15.25 -1.09 8.19
N ALA A 78 -16.19 -1.70 7.49
CA ALA A 78 -16.78 -2.97 7.85
C ALA A 78 -16.06 -4.12 7.14
N SER A 79 -15.30 -4.92 7.89
CA SER A 79 -14.58 -6.09 7.35
C SER A 79 -15.33 -7.39 7.67
N PRO A 80 -15.43 -8.35 6.71
CA PRO A 80 -15.90 -9.69 7.03
C PRO A 80 -14.96 -10.36 8.02
N THR A 81 -15.51 -11.00 9.05
CA THR A 81 -14.73 -11.77 10.03
C THR A 81 -14.29 -13.15 9.52
N GLY A 82 -14.64 -13.49 8.26
CA GLY A 82 -14.42 -14.83 7.71
C GLY A 82 -15.47 -15.86 8.14
N GLY A 83 -16.37 -15.52 9.06
CA GLY A 83 -17.44 -16.39 9.50
C GLY A 83 -18.59 -16.49 8.50
N SER A 84 -19.23 -17.67 8.44
CA SER A 84 -20.45 -17.92 7.66
C SER A 84 -21.69 -17.65 8.52
N PRO A 85 -22.84 -17.27 7.92
CA PRO A 85 -24.11 -17.19 8.64
C PRO A 85 -24.46 -18.53 9.29
N SER A 86 -24.81 -18.52 10.57
CA SER A 86 -25.22 -19.71 11.32
C SER A 86 -26.70 -19.65 11.67
N LYS A 87 -27.32 -20.82 11.87
CA LYS A 87 -28.69 -20.92 12.38
C LYS A 87 -28.80 -20.53 13.85
N GLN A 88 -27.68 -20.39 14.55
CA GLN A 88 -27.59 -19.97 15.94
C GLN A 88 -26.73 -18.73 16.06
N ALA A 89 -26.89 -17.99 17.17
CA ALA A 89 -26.01 -16.87 17.46
C ALA A 89 -24.56 -17.36 17.62
N GLN A 90 -23.62 -16.62 17.05
CA GLN A 90 -22.17 -16.93 17.03
C GLN A 90 -21.41 -15.87 17.81
N THR A 91 -20.41 -16.29 18.55
CA THR A 91 -19.39 -15.38 19.10
C THR A 91 -18.18 -15.42 18.17
N VAL A 92 -17.84 -14.28 17.59
CA VAL A 92 -16.69 -14.15 16.66
C VAL A 92 -15.70 -13.14 17.20
N THR A 93 -14.42 -13.39 16.99
CA THR A 93 -13.35 -12.44 17.30
C THR A 93 -13.24 -11.45 16.16
N ARG A 94 -13.08 -10.17 16.48
CA ARG A 94 -12.89 -9.13 15.47
C ARG A 94 -11.53 -9.28 14.77
N PRO A 95 -11.43 -9.08 13.45
CA PRO A 95 -10.16 -9.06 12.73
C PRO A 95 -9.18 -8.02 13.25
N SER A 96 -9.68 -6.87 13.74
CA SER A 96 -8.87 -5.83 14.39
C SER A 96 -8.32 -6.25 15.77
N GLY A 97 -8.65 -7.45 16.25
CA GLY A 97 -8.21 -7.98 17.55
C GLY A 97 -8.98 -7.45 18.75
N GLY A 98 -8.72 -8.06 19.92
CA GLY A 98 -9.06 -7.52 21.25
C GLY A 98 -10.49 -7.68 21.74
N SER A 99 -11.50 -7.88 20.91
CA SER A 99 -12.87 -8.06 21.39
C SER A 99 -13.66 -9.09 20.59
N THR A 100 -14.55 -9.78 21.31
CA THR A 100 -15.53 -10.69 20.70
C THR A 100 -16.86 -9.97 20.52
N VAL A 101 -17.57 -10.33 19.46
CA VAL A 101 -18.91 -9.83 19.16
C VAL A 101 -19.87 -11.01 19.01
N VAL A 102 -21.06 -10.88 19.57
CA VAL A 102 -22.14 -11.85 19.36
C VAL A 102 -22.94 -11.42 18.13
N VAL A 103 -22.94 -12.29 17.12
CA VAL A 103 -23.67 -12.07 15.85
C VAL A 103 -24.97 -12.90 15.90
N PRO A 104 -26.15 -12.28 15.69
CA PRO A 104 -27.42 -12.99 15.67
C PRO A 104 -27.50 -14.08 14.61
N ALA A 105 -28.38 -15.05 14.81
CA ALA A 105 -28.62 -16.10 13.82
C ALA A 105 -29.01 -15.54 12.45
N GLY A 106 -28.47 -16.13 11.39
CA GLY A 106 -28.73 -15.75 10.00
C GLY A 106 -27.96 -14.52 9.49
N GLN A 107 -27.18 -13.82 10.32
CA GLN A 107 -26.39 -12.68 9.91
C GLN A 107 -24.97 -13.09 9.52
N ILE A 108 -24.38 -12.35 8.58
CA ILE A 108 -22.97 -12.47 8.24
C ILE A 108 -22.16 -11.73 9.29
N PRO A 109 -21.22 -12.39 9.97
CA PRO A 109 -20.34 -11.72 10.92
C PRO A 109 -19.50 -10.64 10.25
N ARG A 110 -19.56 -9.40 10.77
CA ARG A 110 -18.76 -8.26 10.30
C ARG A 110 -18.15 -7.53 11.49
N ASP A 111 -16.96 -7.02 11.28
CA ASP A 111 -16.37 -6.02 12.16
C ASP A 111 -16.66 -4.64 11.57
N GLU A 112 -17.64 -3.94 12.15
CA GLU A 112 -18.09 -2.63 11.67
C GLU A 112 -17.08 -1.51 11.99
N ASN A 113 -16.19 -1.76 12.94
CA ASN A 113 -15.18 -0.79 13.41
C ASN A 113 -13.76 -1.22 13.05
N PHE A 114 -13.60 -1.98 11.97
CA PHE A 114 -12.28 -2.35 11.51
C PHE A 114 -11.46 -1.11 11.19
N SER A 115 -10.26 -1.04 11.75
CA SER A 115 -9.28 -0.01 11.47
C SER A 115 -7.89 -0.62 11.50
N ASP A 116 -7.17 -0.45 10.43
CA ASP A 116 -5.79 -0.85 10.32
C ASP A 116 -4.95 0.27 9.73
N THR A 117 -3.73 0.41 10.21
CA THR A 117 -2.81 1.46 9.79
C THR A 117 -1.40 0.90 9.69
N ARG A 118 -0.80 1.10 8.53
CA ARG A 118 0.57 0.68 8.25
C ARG A 118 1.45 1.87 7.91
N PHE A 119 2.62 1.90 8.51
CA PHE A 119 3.76 2.71 8.09
C PHE A 119 4.86 1.83 7.54
N ALA A 120 5.38 2.17 6.36
CA ALA A 120 6.53 1.49 5.79
C ALA A 120 7.57 2.51 5.31
N ALA A 121 8.83 2.16 5.47
CA ALA A 121 9.96 2.93 4.98
C ALA A 121 10.95 2.00 4.28
N GLN A 122 11.49 2.44 3.16
CA GLN A 122 12.53 1.76 2.40
C GLN A 122 13.62 2.76 2.09
N PHE A 123 14.87 2.36 2.32
CA PHE A 123 16.06 3.13 1.96
C PHE A 123 16.96 2.25 1.12
N GLY A 124 17.51 2.79 0.04
CA GLY A 124 18.40 2.09 -0.86
C GLY A 124 19.59 2.95 -1.28
N LEU A 125 20.70 2.30 -1.49
CA LEU A 125 21.92 2.85 -2.08
C LEU A 125 22.32 1.98 -3.27
N ALA A 126 22.46 2.60 -4.44
CA ALA A 126 23.02 1.97 -5.62
C ALA A 126 24.36 2.63 -5.93
N ARG A 127 25.39 1.81 -6.12
CA ARG A 127 26.74 2.25 -6.41
C ARG A 127 27.29 1.60 -7.66
N ARG A 128 27.76 2.42 -8.58
CA ARG A 128 28.42 1.94 -9.79
C ARG A 128 29.83 1.45 -9.43
N LEU A 129 30.08 0.16 -9.63
CA LEU A 129 31.38 -0.48 -9.38
C LEU A 129 32.26 -0.43 -10.61
N SER A 130 31.67 -0.52 -11.81
CA SER A 130 32.36 -0.43 -13.11
C SER A 130 31.43 0.19 -14.16
N LEU A 131 31.89 0.32 -15.40
CA LEU A 131 31.06 0.80 -16.51
C LEU A 131 29.79 -0.04 -16.71
N ASN A 132 29.88 -1.36 -16.46
CA ASN A 132 28.82 -2.33 -16.73
C ASN A 132 28.30 -3.02 -15.48
N THR A 133 28.67 -2.56 -14.27
CA THR A 133 28.27 -3.22 -13.02
C THR A 133 27.82 -2.20 -11.99
N GLU A 134 26.64 -2.40 -11.45
CA GLU A 134 26.08 -1.62 -10.34
C GLU A 134 25.74 -2.56 -9.17
N ALA A 135 26.16 -2.21 -7.96
CA ALA A 135 25.76 -2.87 -6.72
C ALA A 135 24.64 -2.07 -6.06
N MET A 136 23.66 -2.77 -5.49
CA MET A 136 22.57 -2.19 -4.73
C MET A 136 22.48 -2.84 -3.36
N VAL A 137 22.24 -2.02 -2.35
CA VAL A 137 21.91 -2.46 -1.00
C VAL A 137 20.76 -1.65 -0.48
N GLY A 138 19.92 -2.24 0.36
CA GLY A 138 18.79 -1.54 0.92
C GLY A 138 18.33 -2.15 2.22
N ILE A 139 17.61 -1.33 2.98
CA ILE A 139 16.91 -1.68 4.21
C ILE A 139 15.47 -1.26 4.08
N SER A 140 14.56 -2.08 4.59
CA SER A 140 13.14 -1.78 4.64
C SER A 140 12.58 -2.15 6.00
N GLY A 141 11.55 -1.42 6.43
CA GLY A 141 10.81 -1.74 7.63
C GLY A 141 9.36 -1.33 7.48
N SER A 142 8.47 -2.06 8.15
CA SER A 142 7.09 -1.66 8.29
C SER A 142 6.58 -1.92 9.71
N SER A 143 5.57 -1.16 10.10
CA SER A 143 4.89 -1.28 11.38
C SER A 143 3.39 -1.15 11.17
N GLU A 144 2.66 -2.16 11.61
CA GLU A 144 1.21 -2.23 11.71
C GLU A 144 0.81 -2.42 13.18
N HIS A 145 -0.47 -2.49 13.46
CA HIS A 145 -0.95 -2.66 14.84
C HIS A 145 -0.42 -3.93 15.49
N ASP A 146 -0.42 -5.03 14.77
CA ASP A 146 -0.10 -6.38 15.24
C ASP A 146 1.14 -7.00 14.56
N TYR A 147 1.73 -6.31 13.58
CA TYR A 147 2.84 -6.81 12.80
C TYR A 147 3.94 -5.78 12.58
N LYS A 148 5.18 -6.20 12.72
CA LYS A 148 6.37 -5.41 12.39
C LYS A 148 7.31 -6.23 11.51
N SER A 149 7.88 -5.60 10.49
CA SER A 149 8.86 -6.24 9.64
C SER A 149 10.12 -5.42 9.51
N LEU A 150 11.22 -6.11 9.30
CA LEU A 150 12.52 -5.54 8.94
C LEU A 150 13.10 -6.40 7.82
N GLY A 151 13.54 -5.76 6.74
CA GLY A 151 14.12 -6.44 5.59
C GLY A 151 15.45 -5.83 5.19
N LEU A 152 16.37 -6.67 4.72
CA LEU A 152 17.60 -6.29 4.06
C LEU A 152 17.56 -6.86 2.65
N ASN A 153 18.01 -6.08 1.68
CA ASN A 153 18.12 -6.51 0.30
C ASN A 153 19.45 -6.08 -0.30
N GLY A 154 19.93 -6.85 -1.25
CA GLY A 154 21.13 -6.55 -2.00
C GLY A 154 21.06 -7.17 -3.39
N GLY A 155 21.74 -6.57 -4.34
CA GLY A 155 21.75 -7.03 -5.72
C GLY A 155 22.93 -6.49 -6.51
N LEU A 156 23.20 -7.17 -7.63
CA LEU A 156 24.15 -6.73 -8.64
C LEU A 156 23.41 -6.66 -9.98
N VAL A 157 23.60 -5.56 -10.68
CA VAL A 157 23.10 -5.37 -12.04
C VAL A 157 24.30 -5.35 -12.98
N PHE A 158 24.24 -6.19 -14.03
CA PHE A 158 25.23 -6.26 -15.08
C PHE A 158 24.60 -5.80 -16.39
N ASP A 159 25.25 -4.85 -17.05
CA ASP A 159 24.88 -4.41 -18.39
C ASP A 159 25.73 -5.16 -19.42
N PHE A 160 25.08 -5.94 -20.28
CA PHE A 160 25.72 -6.76 -21.31
C PHE A 160 25.68 -6.11 -22.70
N HIS A 161 25.35 -4.82 -22.78
CA HIS A 161 25.14 -4.14 -24.07
C HIS A 161 26.42 -3.99 -24.91
N ASP A 162 27.60 -4.05 -24.29
CA ASP A 162 28.89 -3.86 -24.93
C ASP A 162 29.63 -5.16 -25.34
N LEU A 163 28.95 -6.30 -25.32
CA LEU A 163 29.53 -7.57 -25.79
C LEU A 163 29.33 -7.78 -27.30
N LYS A 164 29.72 -6.78 -28.11
CA LYS A 164 29.87 -6.94 -29.57
C LYS A 164 31.32 -6.76 -29.97
#